data_b0d8492f6e8a4cc80f04aacb82217577
#
_entry.id   b0d8492f6e8a4cc80f04aacb82217577
#
_cell.length_a   1.000
_cell.length_b   1.000
_cell.length_c   1.000
_cell.angle_alpha   90.00
_cell.angle_beta   90.00
_cell.angle_gamma   90.00
#
_symmetry.space_group_name_H-M   'P 1'
#
loop_
_entity.id
_entity.type
_entity.pdbx_description
1 polymer ?
#
loop_
_entity_poly.entity_id
_entity_poly.type
_entity_poly.pdbx_seq_one_letter_code
_entity_poly.pdbx_strand_id
1 'polypeptide(L)'
;MALRRAVPPAADLELRLARRPLLLLLIALPLLAALAGFGLQQGGAPAWPTPPVIAPERGRVLAADGTVLAEGDVASRHYPQGSLAAHVVGFSGAVQPDGRYGLEGVEYTLDTRLQAGFDATLTIDPILQAAAERQLEASIVANGAENGSVVMLEVGTGRILSAASYPTFDPNRQSEYGREAIANQAFLRQYEPGSVMKPFVVASLLQSGRLDPTETVDAPPYLRVGDKTFRDVARHPDELEVRDVLRYSSNTAMLSLTERFEASELHAWLRHYGFGQSLPIRSAYTRPGTLNPWQEWVPQDQASITIGQSVATTPLQLAAAYAIFANDGVYVPPRLVEQEASPEPYRVLSSEVARTVRGMLRYTVEESGLRSSRIPGVTVAGKTGTADIYSPEQGTYPDGWYSLTFAGMFPAEEPRVVMVVMLQKPTESTSSTYVAAPLFRAIGSEVVAHWGVAPEPERLAGWPAAAP
;
A
#
# COMPACT_ATOMS: atom_id res chain seq x y z
N MET A 1 -36.76 -45.86 -45.99
CA MET A 1 -38.15 -45.78 -46.53
C MET A 1 -38.74 -44.52 -45.93
N ALA A 2 -38.81 -43.44 -46.74
CA ALA A 2 -39.14 -42.07 -46.29
C ALA A 2 -40.61 -41.76 -46.52
N LEU A 3 -41.26 -41.20 -45.56
CA LEU A 3 -42.57 -40.58 -45.74
C LEU A 3 -42.49 -39.07 -45.51
N ARG A 4 -42.46 -38.35 -46.63
CA ARG A 4 -42.68 -36.88 -46.65
C ARG A 4 -44.17 -36.61 -46.40
N ARG A 5 -44.49 -35.77 -45.42
CA ARG A 5 -45.78 -35.08 -45.30
C ARG A 5 -45.68 -33.70 -45.94
N ALA A 6 -46.56 -33.45 -46.88
CA ALA A 6 -46.75 -32.21 -47.57
C ALA A 6 -47.45 -31.18 -46.69
N VAL A 7 -47.02 -29.91 -46.74
CA VAL A 7 -47.64 -28.75 -46.16
C VAL A 7 -48.45 -28.06 -47.26
N PRO A 8 -49.73 -27.67 -47.02
CA PRO A 8 -50.51 -26.92 -47.99
C PRO A 8 -50.17 -25.42 -47.97
N PRO A 9 -50.42 -24.67 -49.04
CA PRO A 9 -49.96 -23.29 -49.19
C PRO A 9 -50.86 -22.31 -48.41
N ALA A 10 -50.19 -21.40 -47.70
CA ALA A 10 -50.79 -20.30 -46.97
C ALA A 10 -51.05 -19.09 -47.91
N ALA A 11 -52.17 -19.03 -48.56
CA ALA A 11 -52.50 -17.90 -49.45
C ALA A 11 -53.88 -17.25 -49.27
N ASP A 12 -54.75 -17.72 -48.33
CA ASP A 12 -56.13 -17.18 -48.25
C ASP A 12 -56.55 -16.57 -46.88
N LEU A 13 -55.63 -16.33 -45.99
CA LEU A 13 -55.95 -15.77 -44.67
C LEU A 13 -55.59 -14.28 -44.49
N GLU A 14 -54.85 -13.69 -45.41
CA GLU A 14 -54.36 -12.29 -45.24
C GLU A 14 -55.35 -11.21 -45.70
N LEU A 15 -56.34 -11.54 -46.55
CA LEU A 15 -57.24 -10.52 -47.09
C LEU A 15 -58.46 -10.15 -46.23
N ARG A 16 -58.71 -10.87 -45.16
CA ARG A 16 -59.89 -10.54 -44.27
C ARG A 16 -59.54 -9.75 -42.99
N LEU A 17 -58.27 -9.60 -42.65
CA LEU A 17 -57.83 -8.85 -41.45
C LEU A 17 -57.40 -7.41 -41.75
N ALA A 18 -57.19 -7.01 -42.99
CA ALA A 18 -56.66 -5.73 -43.37
C ALA A 18 -57.70 -4.57 -43.43
N ARG A 19 -59.00 -4.85 -43.31
CA ARG A 19 -60.07 -3.82 -43.42
C ARG A 19 -60.64 -3.24 -42.11
N ARG A 20 -60.34 -3.88 -40.96
CA ARG A 20 -60.83 -3.39 -39.67
C ARG A 20 -59.94 -2.35 -38.97
N PRO A 21 -58.60 -2.29 -39.09
CA PRO A 21 -57.82 -1.25 -38.45
C PRO A 21 -57.94 0.13 -39.16
N LEU A 22 -58.27 0.18 -40.47
CA LEU A 22 -58.37 1.44 -41.20
C LEU A 22 -59.62 2.28 -40.79
N LEU A 23 -60.71 1.59 -40.41
CA LEU A 23 -61.94 2.27 -39.93
C LEU A 23 -61.76 2.84 -38.51
N LEU A 24 -61.00 2.15 -37.66
CA LEU A 24 -60.67 2.62 -36.31
C LEU A 24 -59.67 3.78 -36.31
N LEU A 25 -58.75 3.81 -37.27
CA LEU A 25 -57.83 4.93 -37.45
C LEU A 25 -58.53 6.19 -37.97
N LEU A 26 -59.53 6.08 -38.84
CA LEU A 26 -60.31 7.19 -39.35
C LEU A 26 -61.22 7.84 -38.30
N ILE A 27 -61.61 7.14 -37.25
CA ILE A 27 -62.39 7.68 -36.13
C ILE A 27 -61.47 8.17 -34.98
N ALA A 28 -60.36 7.52 -34.74
CA ALA A 28 -59.41 7.88 -33.67
C ALA A 28 -58.58 9.13 -33.97
N LEU A 29 -58.21 9.37 -35.22
CA LEU A 29 -57.43 10.56 -35.59
C LEU A 29 -58.14 11.91 -35.33
N PRO A 30 -59.41 12.10 -35.73
CA PRO A 30 -60.13 13.36 -35.40
C PRO A 30 -60.44 13.51 -33.92
N LEU A 31 -60.62 12.40 -33.18
CA LEU A 31 -60.82 12.46 -31.73
C LEU A 31 -59.54 12.84 -30.98
N LEU A 32 -58.38 12.33 -31.41
CA LEU A 32 -57.08 12.72 -30.91
C LEU A 32 -56.73 14.16 -31.26
N ALA A 33 -57.07 14.60 -32.47
CA ALA A 33 -56.87 15.99 -32.88
C ALA A 33 -57.80 16.98 -32.14
N ALA A 34 -59.03 16.55 -31.82
CA ALA A 34 -59.93 17.34 -31.00
C ALA A 34 -59.51 17.43 -29.54
N LEU A 35 -58.96 16.33 -28.99
CA LEU A 35 -58.39 16.32 -27.64
C LEU A 35 -57.08 17.13 -27.56
N ALA A 36 -56.26 17.07 -28.59
CA ALA A 36 -55.02 17.88 -28.67
C ALA A 36 -55.34 19.38 -28.88
N GLY A 37 -56.39 19.70 -29.67
CA GLY A 37 -56.86 21.08 -29.87
C GLY A 37 -57.50 21.68 -28.63
N PHE A 38 -58.21 20.86 -27.81
CA PHE A 38 -58.79 21.29 -26.52
C PHE A 38 -57.72 21.50 -25.46
N GLY A 39 -56.63 20.72 -25.49
CA GLY A 39 -55.47 20.89 -24.59
C GLY A 39 -54.64 22.14 -24.88
N LEU A 40 -54.67 22.66 -26.13
CA LEU A 40 -53.93 23.86 -26.50
C LEU A 40 -54.70 25.18 -26.23
N GLN A 41 -55.98 25.12 -25.94
CA GLN A 41 -56.82 26.31 -25.62
C GLN A 41 -57.00 26.55 -24.12
N GLN A 42 -56.65 25.58 -23.27
CA GLN A 42 -56.58 25.79 -21.82
C GLN A 42 -55.13 26.03 -21.47
N GLY A 43 -54.81 27.28 -21.14
CA GLY A 43 -53.49 27.74 -20.77
C GLY A 43 -52.78 26.76 -19.84
N GLY A 44 -51.60 26.42 -20.17
CA GLY A 44 -50.57 25.58 -19.54
C GLY A 44 -51.05 24.60 -18.50
N ALA A 45 -50.95 23.30 -18.77
CA ALA A 45 -51.08 22.31 -17.68
C ALA A 45 -50.30 22.81 -16.47
N PRO A 46 -50.90 22.79 -15.25
CA PRO A 46 -50.13 23.15 -14.07
C PRO A 46 -48.90 22.29 -14.06
N ALA A 47 -47.71 22.92 -14.16
CA ALA A 47 -46.48 22.23 -13.96
C ALA A 47 -46.55 21.69 -12.52
N TRP A 48 -46.79 20.40 -12.40
CA TRP A 48 -46.62 19.76 -11.11
C TRP A 48 -45.24 20.10 -10.60
N PRO A 49 -45.06 20.73 -9.44
CA PRO A 49 -43.75 20.95 -8.92
C PRO A 49 -43.06 19.56 -8.86
N THR A 50 -42.06 19.36 -9.68
CA THR A 50 -41.19 18.21 -9.51
C THR A 50 -40.77 18.26 -8.06
N PRO A 51 -41.07 17.23 -7.24
CA PRO A 51 -40.59 17.22 -5.87
C PRO A 51 -39.10 17.53 -5.93
N PRO A 52 -38.59 18.39 -5.04
CA PRO A 52 -37.18 18.66 -5.00
C PRO A 52 -36.48 17.29 -4.90
N VAL A 53 -35.62 17.00 -5.87
CA VAL A 53 -34.72 15.85 -5.76
C VAL A 53 -33.82 16.23 -4.59
N ILE A 54 -34.19 15.76 -3.39
CA ILE A 54 -33.30 15.87 -2.23
C ILE A 54 -32.14 14.94 -2.59
N ALA A 55 -31.03 15.54 -3.01
CA ALA A 55 -29.80 14.78 -3.19
C ALA A 55 -29.53 14.05 -1.84
N PRO A 56 -29.21 12.76 -1.86
CA PRO A 56 -28.87 12.08 -0.62
C PRO A 56 -27.70 12.82 0.04
N GLU A 57 -27.72 12.87 1.38
CA GLU A 57 -26.57 13.35 2.13
C GLU A 57 -25.31 12.57 1.68
N ARG A 58 -24.19 13.26 1.59
CA ARG A 58 -22.93 12.61 1.23
C ARG A 58 -22.59 11.52 2.25
N GLY A 59 -22.28 10.31 1.78
CA GLY A 59 -21.92 9.18 2.62
C GLY A 59 -20.76 9.51 3.57
N ARG A 60 -20.77 8.88 4.73
CA ARG A 60 -19.72 9.05 5.75
C ARG A 60 -18.49 8.21 5.40
N VAL A 61 -17.33 8.64 5.92
CA VAL A 61 -16.11 7.83 5.98
C VAL A 61 -15.92 7.39 7.43
N LEU A 62 -15.85 6.08 7.64
CA LEU A 62 -15.76 5.45 8.95
C LEU A 62 -14.43 4.69 9.07
N ALA A 63 -13.85 4.65 10.27
CA ALA A 63 -12.79 3.72 10.61
C ALA A 63 -13.35 2.30 10.82
N ALA A 64 -12.49 1.32 11.03
CA ALA A 64 -12.87 -0.09 11.16
C ALA A 64 -13.81 -0.38 12.34
N ASP A 65 -13.72 0.39 13.42
CA ASP A 65 -14.57 0.30 14.61
C ASP A 65 -15.87 1.12 14.53
N GLY A 66 -16.10 1.83 13.40
CA GLY A 66 -17.24 2.71 13.20
C GLY A 66 -17.00 4.16 13.62
N THR A 67 -15.82 4.52 14.13
CA THR A 67 -15.45 5.92 14.41
C THR A 67 -15.63 6.77 13.16
N VAL A 68 -16.38 7.87 13.27
CA VAL A 68 -16.64 8.79 12.15
C VAL A 68 -15.40 9.62 11.85
N LEU A 69 -14.85 9.47 10.64
CA LEU A 69 -13.68 10.22 10.14
C LEU A 69 -14.11 11.41 9.26
N ALA A 70 -15.22 11.27 8.51
CA ALA A 70 -15.82 12.36 7.75
C ALA A 70 -17.35 12.20 7.69
N GLU A 71 -18.08 13.31 7.86
CA GLU A 71 -19.54 13.36 7.81
C GLU A 71 -20.05 14.71 7.26
N GLY A 72 -21.38 14.79 7.06
CA GLY A 72 -22.05 15.98 6.53
C GLY A 72 -21.99 16.10 5.02
N ASP A 73 -22.83 16.96 4.49
CA ASP A 73 -22.88 17.29 3.04
C ASP A 73 -21.64 18.06 2.60
N VAL A 74 -21.46 18.18 1.28
CA VAL A 74 -20.32 18.90 0.69
C VAL A 74 -20.14 20.31 1.25
N ALA A 75 -21.25 21.05 1.46
CA ALA A 75 -21.20 22.42 1.99
C ALA A 75 -20.91 22.49 3.49
N SER A 76 -21.10 21.40 4.21
CA SER A 76 -20.94 21.27 5.66
C SER A 76 -20.07 20.07 6.03
N ARG A 77 -19.21 19.64 5.09
CA ARG A 77 -18.32 18.49 5.31
C ARG A 77 -17.42 18.74 6.50
N HIS A 78 -17.40 17.82 7.43
CA HIS A 78 -16.70 17.91 8.69
C HIS A 78 -15.90 16.66 8.97
N TYR A 79 -14.72 16.82 9.55
CA TYR A 79 -13.78 15.77 9.93
C TYR A 79 -13.61 15.77 11.44
N PRO A 80 -14.48 15.04 12.18
CA PRO A 80 -14.57 15.17 13.65
C PRO A 80 -13.31 14.75 14.39
N GLN A 81 -12.44 13.95 13.75
CA GLN A 81 -11.18 13.49 14.33
C GLN A 81 -9.98 14.40 13.97
N GLY A 82 -10.22 15.54 13.29
CA GLY A 82 -9.16 16.46 12.88
C GLY A 82 -8.11 15.78 11.99
N SER A 83 -6.85 15.78 12.42
CA SER A 83 -5.73 15.21 11.65
C SER A 83 -5.66 13.68 11.63
N LEU A 84 -6.46 12.96 12.43
CA LEU A 84 -6.42 11.49 12.45
C LEU A 84 -6.74 10.91 11.08
N ALA A 85 -5.83 10.12 10.54
CA ALA A 85 -5.92 9.50 9.22
C ALA A 85 -6.13 10.50 8.06
N ALA A 86 -5.78 11.79 8.25
CA ALA A 86 -6.06 12.86 7.29
C ALA A 86 -5.57 12.54 5.86
N HIS A 87 -4.38 11.96 5.72
CA HIS A 87 -3.83 11.60 4.42
C HIS A 87 -4.56 10.44 3.74
N VAL A 88 -5.21 9.58 4.52
CA VAL A 88 -6.02 8.47 4.01
C VAL A 88 -7.41 8.96 3.65
N VAL A 89 -8.07 9.69 4.55
CA VAL A 89 -9.41 10.26 4.35
C VAL A 89 -9.40 11.28 3.22
N GLY A 90 -8.42 12.18 3.23
CA GLY A 90 -8.37 13.32 2.34
C GLY A 90 -9.40 14.38 2.72
N PHE A 91 -9.85 15.14 1.74
CA PHE A 91 -10.84 16.18 1.94
C PHE A 91 -11.66 16.44 0.68
N SER A 92 -12.83 17.06 0.85
CA SER A 92 -13.69 17.55 -0.22
C SER A 92 -13.69 19.08 -0.26
N GLY A 93 -14.17 19.64 -1.37
CA GLY A 93 -14.24 21.08 -1.58
C GLY A 93 -15.26 21.46 -2.64
N ALA A 94 -15.06 22.60 -3.30
CA ALA A 94 -15.94 23.04 -4.39
C ALA A 94 -15.98 22.01 -5.53
N VAL A 95 -17.14 21.92 -6.20
CA VAL A 95 -17.34 21.02 -7.34
C VAL A 95 -16.28 21.27 -8.42
N GLN A 96 -15.66 20.20 -8.87
CA GLN A 96 -14.69 20.23 -9.95
C GLN A 96 -15.40 20.17 -11.32
N PRO A 97 -14.73 20.52 -12.43
CA PRO A 97 -15.34 20.48 -13.78
C PRO A 97 -15.90 19.12 -14.20
N ASP A 98 -15.41 18.04 -13.61
CA ASP A 98 -15.86 16.66 -13.84
C ASP A 98 -16.99 16.22 -12.88
N GLY A 99 -17.53 17.13 -12.07
CA GLY A 99 -18.64 16.89 -11.15
C GLY A 99 -18.23 16.30 -9.79
N ARG A 100 -16.93 16.11 -9.53
CA ARG A 100 -16.45 15.62 -8.23
C ARG A 100 -16.34 16.73 -7.19
N TYR A 101 -16.50 16.33 -5.93
CA TYR A 101 -16.27 17.18 -4.75
C TYR A 101 -15.04 16.76 -3.97
N GLY A 102 -14.70 15.46 -3.99
CA GLY A 102 -13.48 14.95 -3.37
C GLY A 102 -12.22 15.47 -4.05
N LEU A 103 -11.26 15.95 -3.28
CA LEU A 103 -10.02 16.54 -3.79
C LEU A 103 -8.80 15.66 -3.50
N GLU A 104 -8.78 14.96 -2.37
CA GLU A 104 -7.68 14.08 -1.95
C GLU A 104 -8.21 12.84 -1.23
N GLY A 105 -7.37 11.80 -1.12
CA GLY A 105 -7.62 10.59 -0.34
C GLY A 105 -8.86 9.81 -0.78
N VAL A 106 -9.53 9.19 0.20
CA VAL A 106 -10.77 8.43 0.02
C VAL A 106 -11.93 9.32 -0.43
N GLU A 107 -11.97 10.57 0.02
CA GLU A 107 -12.94 11.56 -0.47
C GLU A 107 -12.88 11.71 -1.99
N TYR A 108 -11.68 11.65 -2.59
CA TYR A 108 -11.47 11.70 -4.02
C TYR A 108 -11.74 10.35 -4.70
N THR A 109 -11.17 9.27 -4.21
CA THR A 109 -11.20 7.96 -4.88
C THR A 109 -12.58 7.30 -4.83
N LEU A 110 -13.36 7.58 -3.79
CA LEU A 110 -14.73 7.08 -3.61
C LEU A 110 -15.81 8.15 -3.79
N ASP A 111 -15.48 9.28 -4.41
CA ASP A 111 -16.38 10.43 -4.52
C ASP A 111 -17.76 10.06 -5.06
N THR A 112 -17.85 9.28 -6.15
CA THR A 112 -19.12 8.81 -6.73
C THR A 112 -19.94 8.00 -5.74
N ARG A 113 -19.31 7.14 -4.94
CA ARG A 113 -19.97 6.34 -3.91
C ARG A 113 -20.53 7.23 -2.80
N LEU A 114 -19.70 8.17 -2.34
CA LEU A 114 -20.06 9.10 -1.28
C LEU A 114 -21.16 10.07 -1.72
N GLN A 115 -21.12 10.57 -2.96
CA GLN A 115 -22.19 11.39 -3.55
C GLN A 115 -23.53 10.65 -3.63
N ALA A 116 -23.49 9.33 -3.83
CA ALA A 116 -24.69 8.48 -3.83
C ALA A 116 -25.25 8.19 -2.43
N GLY A 117 -24.66 8.74 -1.36
CA GLY A 117 -25.07 8.56 0.02
C GLY A 117 -24.59 7.26 0.68
N PHE A 118 -23.69 6.51 0.04
CA PHE A 118 -23.17 5.26 0.61
C PHE A 118 -21.91 5.50 1.46
N ASP A 119 -21.96 5.04 2.70
CA ASP A 119 -20.82 5.09 3.61
C ASP A 119 -19.63 4.23 3.11
N ALA A 120 -18.42 4.64 3.45
CA ALA A 120 -17.19 3.91 3.24
C ALA A 120 -16.56 3.56 4.60
N THR A 121 -16.48 2.26 4.93
CA THR A 121 -15.78 1.78 6.13
C THR A 121 -14.37 1.40 5.75
N LEU A 122 -13.39 2.12 6.30
CA LEU A 122 -11.97 1.86 6.11
C LEU A 122 -11.51 0.65 6.94
N THR A 123 -10.44 0.03 6.52
CA THR A 123 -9.75 -1.00 7.31
C THR A 123 -8.85 -0.42 8.41
N ILE A 124 -8.72 0.90 8.46
CA ILE A 124 -7.91 1.63 9.43
C ILE A 124 -8.44 1.42 10.85
N ASP A 125 -7.59 0.93 11.73
CA ASP A 125 -7.83 0.89 13.17
C ASP A 125 -7.46 2.27 13.75
N PRO A 126 -8.42 3.03 14.32
CA PRO A 126 -8.14 4.41 14.74
C PRO A 126 -7.16 4.48 15.91
N ILE A 127 -7.08 3.45 16.76
CA ILE A 127 -6.12 3.41 17.88
C ILE A 127 -4.70 3.21 17.34
N LEU A 128 -4.51 2.25 16.41
CA LEU A 128 -3.23 1.99 15.79
C LEU A 128 -2.77 3.14 14.89
N GLN A 129 -3.72 3.80 14.20
CA GLN A 129 -3.44 4.99 13.40
C GLN A 129 -2.94 6.15 14.28
N ALA A 130 -3.67 6.44 15.38
CA ALA A 130 -3.27 7.48 16.32
C ALA A 130 -1.91 7.20 16.99
N ALA A 131 -1.63 5.93 17.30
CA ALA A 131 -0.33 5.52 17.83
C ALA A 131 0.78 5.75 16.80
N ALA A 132 0.56 5.35 15.56
CA ALA A 132 1.53 5.52 14.47
C ALA A 132 1.83 7.01 14.20
N GLU A 133 0.81 7.86 14.11
CA GLU A 133 0.96 9.30 13.88
C GLU A 133 1.73 9.98 15.01
N ARG A 134 1.33 9.73 16.26
CA ARG A 134 1.99 10.29 17.43
C ARG A 134 3.46 9.89 17.56
N GLN A 135 3.77 8.61 17.37
CA GLN A 135 5.14 8.10 17.46
C GLN A 135 6.00 8.55 16.27
N LEU A 136 5.40 8.65 15.08
CA LEU A 136 6.08 9.19 13.91
C LEU A 136 6.47 10.65 14.12
N GLU A 137 5.54 11.50 14.53
CA GLU A 137 5.80 12.91 14.82
C GLU A 137 6.89 13.07 15.89
N ALA A 138 6.78 12.35 17.00
CA ALA A 138 7.79 12.36 18.05
C ALA A 138 9.18 11.96 17.52
N SER A 139 9.26 10.92 16.67
CA SER A 139 10.51 10.48 16.06
C SER A 139 11.07 11.49 15.06
N ILE A 140 10.22 12.12 14.24
CA ILE A 140 10.60 13.18 13.29
C ILE A 140 11.23 14.35 14.04
N VAL A 141 10.56 14.84 15.09
CA VAL A 141 11.05 15.97 15.90
C VAL A 141 12.36 15.61 16.61
N ALA A 142 12.43 14.42 17.22
CA ALA A 142 13.62 14.00 17.96
C ALA A 142 14.85 13.80 17.08
N ASN A 143 14.67 13.45 15.79
CA ASN A 143 15.78 13.18 14.87
C ASN A 143 16.02 14.29 13.85
N GLY A 144 15.25 15.39 13.91
CA GLY A 144 15.33 16.47 12.92
C GLY A 144 15.08 16.01 11.50
N ALA A 145 14.17 15.04 11.29
CA ALA A 145 13.87 14.53 9.97
C ALA A 145 12.86 15.45 9.25
N GLU A 146 12.94 15.48 7.91
CA GLU A 146 12.08 16.33 7.08
C GLU A 146 10.66 15.77 6.95
N ASN A 147 10.56 14.46 6.70
CA ASN A 147 9.31 13.76 6.52
C ASN A 147 9.44 12.28 6.89
N GLY A 148 8.30 11.59 6.94
CA GLY A 148 8.29 10.17 7.19
C GLY A 148 6.91 9.55 7.04
N SER A 149 6.88 8.22 7.17
CA SER A 149 5.63 7.45 7.09
C SER A 149 5.71 6.14 7.86
N VAL A 150 4.53 5.63 8.22
CA VAL A 150 4.33 4.32 8.81
C VAL A 150 3.21 3.62 8.05
N VAL A 151 3.43 2.36 7.68
CA VAL A 151 2.39 1.50 7.13
C VAL A 151 2.31 0.24 7.96
N MET A 152 1.10 -0.15 8.38
CA MET A 152 0.82 -1.43 9.02
C MET A 152 -0.20 -2.24 8.21
N LEU A 153 0.12 -3.50 7.94
CA LEU A 153 -0.76 -4.45 7.27
C LEU A 153 -1.07 -5.62 8.21
N GLU A 154 -2.33 -6.05 8.20
CA GLU A 154 -2.73 -7.30 8.83
C GLU A 154 -2.38 -8.47 7.91
N VAL A 155 -1.62 -9.42 8.46
CA VAL A 155 -1.18 -10.61 7.74
C VAL A 155 -2.38 -11.50 7.39
N GLY A 156 -2.38 -12.07 6.19
CA GLY A 156 -3.41 -12.99 5.71
C GLY A 156 -4.68 -12.31 5.17
N THR A 157 -4.97 -11.07 5.57
CA THR A 157 -6.16 -10.33 5.11
C THR A 157 -5.85 -9.18 4.16
N GLY A 158 -4.62 -8.66 4.20
CA GLY A 158 -4.21 -7.48 3.45
C GLY A 158 -4.83 -6.15 3.94
N ARG A 159 -5.57 -6.14 5.06
CA ARG A 159 -6.15 -4.90 5.61
C ARG A 159 -5.03 -3.93 5.98
N ILE A 160 -5.17 -2.68 5.53
CA ILE A 160 -4.29 -1.59 5.96
C ILE A 160 -4.82 -1.13 7.32
N LEU A 161 -4.09 -1.47 8.39
CA LEU A 161 -4.46 -1.12 9.75
C LEU A 161 -4.08 0.32 10.08
N SER A 162 -3.00 0.82 9.49
CA SER A 162 -2.54 2.20 9.63
C SER A 162 -1.71 2.63 8.42
N ALA A 163 -1.85 3.91 8.06
CA ALA A 163 -1.05 4.58 7.04
C ALA A 163 -0.82 6.04 7.46
N ALA A 164 0.14 6.24 8.37
CA ALA A 164 0.52 7.55 8.87
C ALA A 164 1.55 8.21 7.95
N SER A 165 1.46 9.52 7.82
CA SER A 165 2.41 10.37 7.09
C SER A 165 2.72 11.63 7.89
N TYR A 166 3.93 12.17 7.74
CA TYR A 166 4.36 13.44 8.32
C TYR A 166 5.11 14.26 7.24
N PRO A 167 4.93 15.59 7.14
CA PRO A 167 4.05 16.43 7.97
C PRO A 167 2.58 16.06 7.85
N THR A 168 1.78 16.43 8.88
CA THR A 168 0.33 16.17 8.87
C THR A 168 -0.47 17.47 8.66
N PHE A 169 -1.78 17.34 8.45
CA PHE A 169 -2.69 18.46 8.28
C PHE A 169 -4.07 18.16 8.89
N ASP A 170 -4.86 19.21 9.13
CA ASP A 170 -6.27 19.10 9.51
C ASP A 170 -7.14 19.33 8.28
N PRO A 171 -7.92 18.32 7.83
CA PRO A 171 -8.80 18.47 6.67
C PRO A 171 -9.85 19.57 6.80
N ASN A 172 -10.23 19.96 8.03
CA ASN A 172 -11.13 21.08 8.26
C ASN A 172 -10.51 22.45 7.92
N ARG A 173 -9.18 22.50 7.78
CA ARG A 173 -8.40 23.71 7.51
C ARG A 173 -7.39 23.51 6.39
N GLN A 174 -7.70 22.65 5.41
CA GLN A 174 -6.76 22.23 4.35
C GLN A 174 -6.09 23.38 3.62
N SER A 175 -6.74 24.54 3.48
CA SER A 175 -6.19 25.73 2.81
C SER A 175 -5.00 26.37 3.54
N GLU A 176 -4.78 26.02 4.81
CA GLU A 176 -3.65 26.52 5.62
C GLU A 176 -2.36 25.73 5.37
N TYR A 177 -2.44 24.60 4.65
CA TYR A 177 -1.33 23.67 4.49
C TYR A 177 -0.81 23.62 3.05
N GLY A 178 0.50 23.44 2.91
CA GLY A 178 1.17 23.26 1.63
C GLY A 178 1.04 21.82 1.12
N ARG A 179 1.38 21.61 -0.15
CA ARG A 179 1.31 20.29 -0.82
C ARG A 179 2.10 19.19 -0.09
N GLU A 180 3.24 19.54 0.50
CA GLU A 180 4.08 18.55 1.21
C GLU A 180 3.37 17.99 2.44
N ALA A 181 2.63 18.82 3.18
CA ALA A 181 1.86 18.37 4.33
C ALA A 181 0.61 17.57 3.95
N ILE A 182 0.04 17.83 2.76
CA ILE A 182 -1.15 17.12 2.27
C ILE A 182 -0.77 15.77 1.61
N ALA A 183 0.44 15.66 1.08
CA ALA A 183 0.86 14.47 0.34
C ALA A 183 0.90 13.22 1.22
N ASN A 184 0.20 12.16 0.80
CA ASN A 184 0.26 10.86 1.46
C ASN A 184 1.62 10.20 1.22
N GLN A 185 2.57 10.38 2.14
CA GLN A 185 3.92 9.83 2.04
C GLN A 185 3.92 8.30 2.03
N ALA A 186 2.98 7.67 2.74
CA ALA A 186 2.88 6.22 2.84
C ALA A 186 2.54 5.54 1.49
N PHE A 187 1.74 6.22 0.64
CA PHE A 187 1.25 5.66 -0.63
C PHE A 187 1.98 6.23 -1.86
N LEU A 188 2.52 7.44 -1.75
CA LEU A 188 3.01 8.19 -2.92
C LEU A 188 4.52 8.42 -2.92
N ARG A 189 5.18 8.43 -1.75
CA ARG A 189 6.62 8.68 -1.68
C ARG A 189 7.38 7.49 -2.26
N GLN A 190 8.01 7.71 -3.40
CA GLN A 190 8.94 6.76 -4.00
C GLN A 190 10.34 7.03 -3.45
N TYR A 191 11.01 6.00 -3.00
CA TYR A 191 12.36 6.07 -2.47
C TYR A 191 13.13 4.79 -2.72
N GLU A 192 14.45 4.87 -2.76
CA GLU A 192 15.32 3.70 -2.81
C GLU A 192 15.30 2.99 -1.45
N PRO A 193 14.88 1.73 -1.38
CA PRO A 193 14.66 1.04 -0.10
C PRO A 193 15.94 0.64 0.62
N GLY A 194 17.06 0.56 -0.10
CA GLY A 194 18.32 0.08 0.45
C GLY A 194 18.25 -1.38 0.90
N SER A 195 18.99 -1.72 1.94
CA SER A 195 19.20 -3.10 2.38
C SER A 195 17.96 -3.89 2.78
N VAL A 196 16.77 -3.28 2.86
CA VAL A 196 15.51 -4.02 3.04
C VAL A 196 15.11 -4.82 1.78
N MET A 197 15.81 -4.61 0.66
CA MET A 197 15.65 -5.42 -0.57
C MET A 197 16.35 -6.77 -0.50
N LYS A 198 17.43 -6.91 0.27
CA LYS A 198 18.26 -8.12 0.31
C LYS A 198 17.49 -9.42 0.60
N PRO A 199 16.51 -9.45 1.52
CA PRO A 199 15.73 -10.65 1.78
C PRO A 199 15.00 -11.20 0.53
N PHE A 200 14.55 -10.34 -0.38
CA PHE A 200 13.86 -10.77 -1.60
C PHE A 200 14.81 -11.49 -2.57
N VAL A 201 16.04 -11.00 -2.69
CA VAL A 201 17.07 -11.63 -3.53
C VAL A 201 17.47 -12.99 -2.95
N VAL A 202 17.72 -13.07 -1.64
CA VAL A 202 18.00 -14.33 -0.94
C VAL A 202 16.86 -15.32 -1.12
N ALA A 203 15.60 -14.88 -0.90
CA ALA A 203 14.41 -15.72 -1.08
C ALA A 203 14.28 -16.25 -2.50
N SER A 204 14.58 -15.43 -3.51
CA SER A 204 14.51 -15.84 -4.91
C SER A 204 15.56 -16.91 -5.26
N LEU A 205 16.77 -16.79 -4.72
CA LEU A 205 17.82 -17.79 -4.90
C LEU A 205 17.47 -19.11 -4.19
N LEU A 206 16.96 -19.06 -2.96
CA LEU A 206 16.47 -20.24 -2.23
C LEU A 206 15.33 -20.91 -3.00
N GLN A 207 14.35 -20.13 -3.47
CA GLN A 207 13.18 -20.65 -4.20
C GLN A 207 13.56 -21.31 -5.54
N SER A 208 14.59 -20.80 -6.20
CA SER A 208 15.10 -21.35 -7.47
C SER A 208 16.11 -22.50 -7.27
N GLY A 209 16.41 -22.88 -6.03
CA GLY A 209 17.39 -23.94 -5.71
C GLY A 209 18.84 -23.60 -6.04
N ARG A 210 19.14 -22.30 -6.16
CA ARG A 210 20.50 -21.79 -6.46
C ARG A 210 21.28 -21.36 -5.23
N LEU A 211 20.66 -21.49 -4.05
CA LEU A 211 21.26 -21.17 -2.76
C LEU A 211 20.80 -22.18 -1.75
N ASP A 212 21.74 -22.74 -0.97
CA ASP A 212 21.43 -23.53 0.21
C ASP A 212 21.39 -22.58 1.44
N PRO A 213 20.39 -22.68 2.33
CA PRO A 213 20.31 -21.78 3.49
C PRO A 213 21.47 -21.90 4.47
N THR A 214 22.23 -23.00 4.41
CA THR A 214 23.42 -23.28 5.26
C THR A 214 24.74 -23.01 4.56
N GLU A 215 24.70 -22.57 3.30
CA GLU A 215 25.87 -22.27 2.48
C GLU A 215 26.64 -21.07 3.03
N THR A 216 27.96 -21.10 2.83
CA THR A 216 28.86 -19.98 3.06
C THR A 216 29.07 -19.19 1.75
N VAL A 217 29.05 -17.89 1.84
CA VAL A 217 29.15 -16.94 0.72
C VAL A 217 30.36 -16.05 0.91
N ASP A 218 31.15 -15.87 -0.15
CA ASP A 218 32.26 -14.92 -0.16
C ASP A 218 31.79 -13.49 0.09
N ALA A 219 32.43 -12.82 1.02
CA ALA A 219 32.13 -11.46 1.46
C ALA A 219 33.44 -10.61 1.53
N PRO A 220 34.09 -10.37 0.41
CA PRO A 220 35.38 -9.65 0.40
C PRO A 220 35.20 -8.19 0.85
N PRO A 221 36.26 -7.50 1.34
CA PRO A 221 36.14 -6.13 1.84
C PRO A 221 35.63 -5.12 0.82
N TYR A 222 35.76 -5.41 -0.46
CA TYR A 222 35.14 -4.65 -1.56
C TYR A 222 34.98 -5.52 -2.80
N LEU A 223 34.00 -5.17 -3.62
CA LEU A 223 33.80 -5.72 -4.97
C LEU A 223 33.64 -4.59 -5.96
N ARG A 224 34.23 -4.75 -7.13
CA ARG A 224 34.11 -3.80 -8.26
C ARG A 224 33.22 -4.42 -9.33
N VAL A 225 32.14 -3.71 -9.68
CA VAL A 225 31.26 -4.08 -10.78
C VAL A 225 31.18 -2.90 -11.75
N GLY A 226 31.67 -3.08 -12.95
CA GLY A 226 31.84 -1.98 -13.90
C GLY A 226 32.80 -0.91 -13.37
N ASP A 227 32.36 0.32 -13.29
CA ASP A 227 33.09 1.46 -12.74
C ASP A 227 32.83 1.73 -11.25
N LYS A 228 31.83 1.06 -10.66
CA LYS A 228 31.40 1.23 -9.25
C LYS A 228 32.11 0.24 -8.32
N THR A 229 32.60 0.75 -7.19
CA THR A 229 33.16 -0.08 -6.10
C THR A 229 32.18 -0.12 -4.94
N PHE A 230 31.78 -1.33 -4.57
CA PHE A 230 30.89 -1.59 -3.45
C PHE A 230 31.69 -2.02 -2.23
N ARG A 231 31.26 -1.58 -1.05
CA ARG A 231 31.90 -1.88 0.23
C ARG A 231 30.85 -2.15 1.28
N ASP A 232 31.25 -2.85 2.33
CA ASP A 232 30.41 -3.05 3.51
C ASP A 232 30.67 -1.97 4.56
N VAL A 233 29.59 -1.60 5.28
CA VAL A 233 29.67 -0.62 6.37
C VAL A 233 30.19 -1.28 7.65
N ALA A 234 29.73 -2.49 7.94
CA ALA A 234 30.14 -3.27 9.12
C ALA A 234 31.34 -4.15 8.81
N ARG A 235 32.23 -4.35 9.79
CA ARG A 235 33.28 -5.36 9.72
C ARG A 235 32.68 -6.73 10.00
N HIS A 236 33.06 -7.72 9.20
CA HIS A 236 32.67 -9.11 9.29
C HIS A 236 33.77 -10.02 8.73
N PRO A 237 33.70 -11.35 8.91
CA PRO A 237 34.57 -12.31 8.20
C PRO A 237 34.43 -12.22 6.68
N ASP A 238 35.49 -12.62 5.96
CA ASP A 238 35.47 -12.61 4.48
C ASP A 238 34.56 -13.71 3.88
N GLU A 239 34.05 -14.63 4.71
CA GLU A 239 33.05 -15.62 4.37
C GLU A 239 31.91 -15.55 5.38
N LEU A 240 30.65 -15.57 4.91
CA LEU A 240 29.44 -15.45 5.72
C LEU A 240 28.47 -16.58 5.40
N GLU A 241 27.89 -17.20 6.43
CA GLU A 241 26.66 -17.97 6.21
C GLU A 241 25.54 -17.07 5.66
N VAL A 242 24.61 -17.62 4.88
CA VAL A 242 23.52 -16.84 4.25
C VAL A 242 22.73 -16.02 5.28
N ARG A 243 22.49 -16.56 6.50
CA ARG A 243 21.83 -15.79 7.57
C ARG A 243 22.66 -14.59 8.04
N ASP A 244 23.99 -14.72 8.05
CA ASP A 244 24.90 -13.65 8.44
C ASP A 244 25.06 -12.59 7.35
N VAL A 245 24.88 -12.93 6.06
CA VAL A 245 24.77 -11.94 4.98
C VAL A 245 23.65 -10.94 5.30
N LEU A 246 22.49 -11.40 5.74
CA LEU A 246 21.36 -10.53 6.14
C LEU A 246 21.65 -9.82 7.47
N ARG A 247 22.25 -10.50 8.45
CA ARG A 247 22.59 -9.96 9.77
C ARG A 247 23.58 -8.79 9.68
N TYR A 248 24.71 -8.98 8.98
CA TYR A 248 25.71 -7.94 8.77
C TYR A 248 25.28 -6.93 7.70
N SER A 249 24.22 -7.28 6.95
CA SER A 249 23.78 -6.49 5.81
C SER A 249 24.88 -6.31 4.75
N SER A 250 25.68 -7.37 4.51
CA SER A 250 26.82 -7.31 3.61
C SER A 250 26.36 -7.00 2.19
N ASN A 251 26.94 -5.95 1.60
CA ASN A 251 26.73 -5.60 0.20
C ASN A 251 27.56 -6.54 -0.69
N THR A 252 28.81 -6.79 -0.31
CA THR A 252 29.73 -7.58 -1.12
C THR A 252 29.28 -9.03 -1.23
N ALA A 253 28.81 -9.66 -0.12
CA ALA A 253 28.20 -10.99 -0.18
C ALA A 253 26.95 -11.02 -1.06
N MET A 254 26.11 -9.99 -0.98
CA MET A 254 24.93 -9.90 -1.85
C MET A 254 25.29 -9.80 -3.32
N LEU A 255 26.37 -9.10 -3.66
CA LEU A 255 26.88 -9.02 -5.03
C LEU A 255 27.37 -10.39 -5.52
N SER A 256 28.14 -11.13 -4.67
CA SER A 256 28.57 -12.51 -5.00
C SER A 256 27.35 -13.42 -5.25
N LEU A 257 26.29 -13.25 -4.49
CA LEU A 257 25.02 -13.98 -4.71
C LEU A 257 24.31 -13.55 -5.99
N THR A 258 24.38 -12.27 -6.36
CA THR A 258 23.68 -11.73 -7.54
C THR A 258 24.22 -12.29 -8.85
N GLU A 259 25.49 -12.68 -8.89
CA GLU A 259 26.09 -13.34 -10.06
C GLU A 259 25.41 -14.67 -10.44
N ARG A 260 24.61 -15.23 -9.52
CA ARG A 260 23.80 -16.44 -9.75
C ARG A 260 22.52 -16.20 -10.55
N PHE A 261 22.17 -14.92 -10.81
CA PHE A 261 21.02 -14.53 -11.61
C PHE A 261 21.42 -13.92 -12.95
N GLU A 262 20.67 -14.26 -13.98
CA GLU A 262 20.57 -13.39 -15.15
C GLU A 262 19.72 -12.15 -14.82
N ALA A 263 20.03 -11.00 -15.45
CA ALA A 263 19.30 -9.75 -15.21
C ALA A 263 17.77 -9.90 -15.41
N SER A 264 17.37 -10.64 -16.45
CA SER A 264 15.96 -10.94 -16.74
C SER A 264 15.26 -11.72 -15.65
N GLU A 265 15.98 -12.65 -15.00
CA GLU A 265 15.44 -13.47 -13.92
C GLU A 265 15.26 -12.66 -12.64
N LEU A 266 16.26 -11.87 -12.24
CA LEU A 266 16.16 -10.97 -11.09
C LEU A 266 15.02 -9.98 -11.28
N HIS A 267 14.90 -9.38 -12.46
CA HIS A 267 13.79 -8.48 -12.78
C HIS A 267 12.44 -9.19 -12.65
N ALA A 268 12.30 -10.41 -13.19
CA ALA A 268 11.07 -11.18 -13.10
C ALA A 268 10.68 -11.49 -11.64
N TRP A 269 11.65 -11.86 -10.79
CA TRP A 269 11.42 -12.08 -9.37
C TRP A 269 10.96 -10.82 -8.65
N LEU A 270 11.63 -9.68 -8.88
CA LEU A 270 11.24 -8.41 -8.25
C LEU A 270 9.82 -8.00 -8.65
N ARG A 271 9.45 -8.18 -9.92
CA ARG A 271 8.07 -7.98 -10.36
C ARG A 271 7.09 -8.95 -9.70
N HIS A 272 7.48 -10.20 -9.48
CA HIS A 272 6.63 -11.20 -8.82
C HIS A 272 6.33 -10.85 -7.35
N TYR A 273 7.24 -10.13 -6.68
CA TYR A 273 7.00 -9.52 -5.37
C TYR A 273 6.15 -8.25 -5.42
N GLY A 274 5.85 -7.72 -6.60
CA GLY A 274 5.05 -6.51 -6.79
C GLY A 274 5.85 -5.23 -7.05
N PHE A 275 7.18 -5.26 -7.07
CA PHE A 275 7.99 -4.06 -7.34
C PHE A 275 7.82 -3.58 -8.78
N GLY A 276 7.80 -2.25 -8.97
CA GLY A 276 7.56 -1.62 -10.27
C GLY A 276 6.15 -1.84 -10.82
N GLN A 277 5.18 -2.17 -9.98
CA GLN A 277 3.78 -2.41 -10.37
C GLN A 277 2.82 -1.63 -9.47
N SER A 278 1.71 -1.16 -10.05
CA SER A 278 0.64 -0.55 -9.26
C SER A 278 -0.01 -1.57 -8.35
N LEU A 279 -0.24 -1.19 -7.11
CA LEU A 279 -1.02 -2.00 -6.19
C LEU A 279 -2.49 -2.03 -6.63
N PRO A 280 -3.18 -3.16 -6.56
CA PRO A 280 -4.56 -3.30 -7.02
C PRO A 280 -5.58 -2.79 -6.00
N ILE A 281 -5.39 -1.58 -5.49
CA ILE A 281 -6.29 -0.89 -4.55
C ILE A 281 -7.06 0.18 -5.34
N ARG A 282 -8.39 0.10 -5.37
CA ARG A 282 -9.24 1.08 -6.07
C ARG A 282 -9.58 2.29 -5.21
N SER A 283 -9.62 2.10 -3.91
CA SER A 283 -9.95 3.12 -2.90
C SER A 283 -8.79 4.03 -2.53
N ALA A 284 -7.59 3.80 -3.08
CA ALA A 284 -6.43 4.65 -2.85
C ALA A 284 -5.64 4.89 -4.14
N TYR A 285 -5.14 6.11 -4.28
CA TYR A 285 -4.14 6.41 -5.30
C TYR A 285 -2.76 6.03 -4.78
N THR A 286 -2.07 5.14 -5.48
CA THR A 286 -0.74 4.64 -5.11
C THR A 286 0.24 4.79 -6.27
N ARG A 287 1.53 4.92 -5.97
CA ARG A 287 2.58 4.91 -6.98
C ARG A 287 3.15 3.49 -7.15
N PRO A 288 3.50 3.09 -8.39
CA PRO A 288 3.99 1.74 -8.66
C PRO A 288 5.44 1.50 -8.22
N GLY A 289 6.15 2.54 -7.75
CA GLY A 289 7.59 2.48 -7.63
C GLY A 289 8.27 2.57 -9.01
N THR A 290 9.59 2.31 -9.05
CA THR A 290 10.37 2.29 -10.28
C THR A 290 11.22 1.03 -10.32
N LEU A 291 11.07 0.26 -11.37
CA LEU A 291 11.92 -0.87 -11.73
C LEU A 291 12.06 -0.85 -13.25
N ASN A 292 13.18 -0.32 -13.73
CA ASN A 292 13.44 -0.19 -15.16
C ASN A 292 13.47 -1.58 -15.83
N PRO A 293 13.11 -1.69 -17.12
CA PRO A 293 13.26 -2.92 -17.89
C PRO A 293 14.70 -3.44 -17.84
N TRP A 294 14.88 -4.73 -17.62
CA TRP A 294 16.22 -5.34 -17.49
C TRP A 294 17.12 -5.15 -18.71
N GLN A 295 16.52 -4.93 -19.89
CA GLN A 295 17.25 -4.66 -21.14
C GLN A 295 18.00 -3.32 -21.11
N GLU A 296 17.62 -2.43 -20.22
CA GLU A 296 18.24 -1.11 -20.02
C GLU A 296 19.33 -1.14 -18.94
N TRP A 297 19.46 -2.27 -18.20
CA TRP A 297 20.42 -2.37 -17.11
C TRP A 297 21.85 -2.51 -17.62
N VAL A 298 22.72 -1.74 -17.02
CA VAL A 298 24.16 -1.97 -17.08
C VAL A 298 24.60 -2.88 -15.93
N PRO A 299 25.78 -3.50 -15.95
CA PRO A 299 26.20 -4.44 -14.89
C PRO A 299 26.09 -3.89 -13.47
N GLN A 300 26.36 -2.61 -13.24
CA GLN A 300 26.26 -1.99 -11.93
C GLN A 300 24.80 -1.77 -11.49
N ASP A 301 23.82 -1.75 -12.39
CA ASP A 301 22.41 -1.64 -12.03
C ASP A 301 21.92 -2.91 -11.35
N GLN A 302 22.22 -4.08 -11.90
CA GLN A 302 21.88 -5.36 -11.29
C GLN A 302 22.47 -5.47 -9.88
N ALA A 303 23.74 -5.12 -9.70
CA ALA A 303 24.41 -5.08 -8.42
C ALA A 303 23.75 -4.07 -7.45
N SER A 304 23.44 -2.86 -7.92
CA SER A 304 22.80 -1.81 -7.13
C SER A 304 21.38 -2.21 -6.69
N ILE A 305 20.59 -2.77 -7.60
CA ILE A 305 19.21 -3.22 -7.32
C ILE A 305 19.19 -4.29 -6.23
N THR A 306 20.17 -5.20 -6.23
CA THR A 306 20.31 -6.25 -5.21
C THR A 306 20.44 -5.70 -3.79
N ILE A 307 21.05 -4.54 -3.65
CA ILE A 307 21.21 -3.85 -2.35
C ILE A 307 20.17 -2.73 -2.15
N GLY A 308 19.19 -2.61 -3.06
CA GLY A 308 18.07 -1.68 -2.96
C GLY A 308 18.36 -0.26 -3.43
N GLN A 309 19.33 -0.09 -4.34
CA GLN A 309 19.59 1.14 -5.10
C GLN A 309 19.19 0.94 -6.56
N SER A 310 19.07 1.98 -7.36
CA SER A 310 18.56 1.93 -8.76
C SER A 310 17.16 1.29 -8.91
N VAL A 311 16.43 1.17 -7.80
CA VAL A 311 15.03 0.72 -7.71
C VAL A 311 14.31 1.61 -6.71
N ALA A 312 13.07 1.99 -7.00
CA ALA A 312 12.27 2.76 -6.05
C ALA A 312 10.97 2.02 -5.70
N THR A 313 10.57 2.13 -4.45
CA THR A 313 9.33 1.57 -3.92
C THR A 313 8.58 2.61 -3.08
N THR A 314 7.30 2.36 -2.79
CA THR A 314 6.59 3.11 -1.75
C THR A 314 6.58 2.32 -0.44
N PRO A 315 6.39 2.98 0.72
CA PRO A 315 6.25 2.27 2.00
C PRO A 315 5.16 1.21 1.98
N LEU A 316 4.00 1.49 1.36
CA LEU A 316 2.91 0.52 1.22
C LEU A 316 3.29 -0.66 0.33
N GLN A 317 3.97 -0.41 -0.80
CA GLN A 317 4.42 -1.49 -1.68
C GLN A 317 5.44 -2.39 -0.98
N LEU A 318 6.38 -1.80 -0.23
CA LEU A 318 7.35 -2.56 0.56
C LEU A 318 6.67 -3.39 1.65
N ALA A 319 5.69 -2.84 2.36
CA ALA A 319 4.92 -3.56 3.38
C ALA A 319 4.17 -4.76 2.76
N ALA A 320 3.53 -4.58 1.60
CA ALA A 320 2.86 -5.65 0.87
C ALA A 320 3.83 -6.76 0.43
N ALA A 321 5.03 -6.40 -0.01
CA ALA A 321 6.07 -7.37 -0.37
C ALA A 321 6.59 -8.13 0.88
N TYR A 322 6.84 -7.46 2.01
CA TYR A 322 7.24 -8.12 3.27
C TYR A 322 6.14 -9.04 3.81
N ALA A 323 4.87 -8.73 3.55
CA ALA A 323 3.75 -9.59 3.96
C ALA A 323 3.82 -11.00 3.32
N ILE A 324 4.52 -11.17 2.21
CA ILE A 324 4.77 -12.49 1.60
C ILE A 324 5.55 -13.40 2.57
N PHE A 325 6.60 -12.87 3.22
CA PHE A 325 7.36 -13.63 4.20
C PHE A 325 6.56 -13.92 5.47
N ALA A 326 5.71 -12.99 5.86
CA ALA A 326 4.83 -13.12 7.02
C ALA A 326 3.70 -14.13 6.79
N ASN A 327 3.21 -14.26 5.57
CA ASN A 327 2.07 -15.08 5.16
C ASN A 327 2.51 -16.34 4.40
N ASP A 328 3.57 -17.00 4.88
CA ASP A 328 4.05 -18.28 4.35
C ASP A 328 4.16 -18.33 2.82
N GLY A 329 4.64 -17.24 2.22
CA GLY A 329 4.92 -17.13 0.80
C GLY A 329 3.74 -16.71 -0.09
N VAL A 330 2.60 -16.37 0.49
CA VAL A 330 1.41 -15.93 -0.24
C VAL A 330 1.31 -14.41 -0.23
N TYR A 331 1.25 -13.80 -1.41
CA TYR A 331 0.90 -12.40 -1.57
C TYR A 331 -0.61 -12.22 -1.43
N VAL A 332 -1.02 -11.35 -0.52
CA VAL A 332 -2.40 -10.90 -0.36
C VAL A 332 -2.45 -9.42 -0.74
N PRO A 333 -3.24 -9.03 -1.75
CA PRO A 333 -3.36 -7.64 -2.14
C PRO A 333 -3.80 -6.74 -0.96
N PRO A 334 -3.15 -5.61 -0.71
CA PRO A 334 -3.59 -4.67 0.30
C PRO A 334 -4.99 -4.13 -0.03
N ARG A 335 -5.80 -3.87 1.00
CA ARG A 335 -7.12 -3.24 0.88
C ARG A 335 -7.31 -2.17 1.95
N LEU A 336 -7.97 -1.10 1.56
CA LEU A 336 -8.21 0.08 2.41
C LEU A 336 -9.68 0.19 2.87
N VAL A 337 -10.61 -0.41 2.14
CA VAL A 337 -12.05 -0.36 2.41
C VAL A 337 -12.58 -1.77 2.61
N GLU A 338 -13.41 -1.99 3.64
CA GLU A 338 -13.93 -3.32 3.99
C GLU A 338 -14.77 -3.93 2.86
N GLN A 339 -15.51 -3.10 2.14
CA GLN A 339 -16.38 -3.53 1.04
C GLN A 339 -15.67 -3.59 -0.31
N GLU A 340 -14.36 -3.34 -0.36
CA GLU A 340 -13.60 -3.39 -1.61
C GLU A 340 -13.35 -4.84 -2.02
N ALA A 341 -13.69 -5.15 -3.27
CA ALA A 341 -13.30 -6.42 -3.87
C ALA A 341 -11.80 -6.41 -4.17
N SER A 342 -11.07 -7.33 -3.57
CA SER A 342 -9.64 -7.53 -3.82
C SER A 342 -9.41 -8.66 -4.83
N PRO A 343 -8.36 -8.60 -5.65
CA PRO A 343 -7.92 -9.76 -6.43
C PRO A 343 -7.59 -10.95 -5.53
N GLU A 344 -7.67 -12.15 -6.12
CA GLU A 344 -7.33 -13.37 -5.42
C GLU A 344 -5.85 -13.37 -4.98
N PRO A 345 -5.56 -13.83 -3.75
CA PRO A 345 -4.20 -14.05 -3.30
C PRO A 345 -3.46 -15.05 -4.19
N TYR A 346 -2.16 -14.88 -4.36
CA TYR A 346 -1.35 -15.82 -5.13
C TYR A 346 -0.04 -16.17 -4.42
N ARG A 347 0.46 -17.38 -4.69
CA ARG A 347 1.72 -17.85 -4.09
C ARG A 347 2.92 -17.33 -4.87
N VAL A 348 3.83 -16.69 -4.15
CA VAL A 348 5.11 -16.18 -4.67
C VAL A 348 6.26 -17.12 -4.28
N LEU A 349 6.25 -17.60 -3.04
CA LEU A 349 7.27 -18.49 -2.48
C LEU A 349 6.64 -19.75 -1.89
N SER A 350 7.40 -20.81 -1.80
CA SER A 350 7.03 -21.94 -0.97
C SER A 350 6.97 -21.51 0.51
N SER A 351 6.13 -22.18 1.31
CA SER A 351 6.05 -21.90 2.75
C SER A 351 7.38 -22.14 3.46
N GLU A 352 8.16 -23.12 2.99
CA GLU A 352 9.49 -23.42 3.50
C GLU A 352 10.45 -22.26 3.30
N VAL A 353 10.57 -21.73 2.07
CA VAL A 353 11.45 -20.60 1.77
C VAL A 353 11.03 -19.36 2.56
N ALA A 354 9.72 -19.05 2.60
CA ALA A 354 9.23 -17.91 3.34
C ALA A 354 9.58 -17.99 4.85
N ARG A 355 9.39 -19.15 5.47
CA ARG A 355 9.77 -19.41 6.88
C ARG A 355 11.27 -19.34 7.11
N THR A 356 12.06 -19.89 6.18
CA THR A 356 13.54 -19.82 6.25
C THR A 356 14.00 -18.35 6.26
N VAL A 357 13.53 -17.54 5.32
CA VAL A 357 13.89 -16.11 5.27
C VAL A 357 13.37 -15.36 6.50
N ARG A 358 12.16 -15.64 6.95
CA ARG A 358 11.62 -15.08 8.21
C ARG A 358 12.48 -15.43 9.40
N GLY A 359 12.97 -16.67 9.50
CA GLY A 359 13.92 -17.12 10.51
C GLY A 359 15.25 -16.35 10.46
N MET A 360 15.78 -16.09 9.26
CA MET A 360 17.00 -15.28 9.07
C MET A 360 16.77 -13.82 9.49
N LEU A 361 15.58 -13.26 9.19
CA LEU A 361 15.20 -11.90 9.62
C LEU A 361 15.03 -11.79 11.14
N ARG A 362 14.50 -12.84 11.78
CA ARG A 362 14.45 -12.94 13.24
C ARG A 362 15.86 -12.99 13.81
N TYR A 363 16.73 -13.87 13.30
CA TYR A 363 18.14 -13.95 13.69
C TYR A 363 18.85 -12.60 13.54
N THR A 364 18.56 -11.85 12.46
CA THR A 364 19.08 -10.49 12.25
C THR A 364 18.73 -9.57 13.42
N VAL A 365 17.50 -9.59 13.92
CA VAL A 365 17.06 -8.75 15.05
C VAL A 365 17.66 -9.24 16.39
N GLU A 366 17.79 -10.56 16.56
CA GLU A 366 18.27 -11.15 17.82
C GLU A 366 19.80 -11.03 17.99
N GLU A 367 20.57 -11.20 16.90
CA GLU A 367 22.04 -11.34 16.96
C GLU A 367 22.80 -10.12 16.44
N SER A 368 22.11 -9.12 15.88
CA SER A 368 22.75 -7.86 15.47
C SER A 368 22.53 -6.74 16.49
N GLY A 369 23.09 -5.56 16.17
CA GLY A 369 22.82 -4.32 16.92
C GLY A 369 21.37 -3.82 16.89
N LEU A 370 20.43 -4.57 16.26
CA LEU A 370 19.02 -4.19 16.10
C LEU A 370 18.16 -4.43 17.37
N ARG A 371 18.78 -4.52 18.54
CA ARG A 371 18.07 -4.60 19.84
C ARG A 371 17.07 -3.46 20.03
N SER A 372 17.33 -2.31 19.40
CA SER A 372 16.44 -1.14 19.39
C SER A 372 15.09 -1.38 18.72
N SER A 373 14.95 -2.41 17.87
CA SER A 373 13.68 -2.79 17.24
C SER A 373 12.89 -3.86 17.99
N ARG A 374 13.46 -4.44 19.06
CA ARG A 374 12.82 -5.52 19.84
C ARG A 374 11.62 -4.98 20.60
N ILE A 375 10.48 -5.61 20.43
CA ILE A 375 9.25 -5.30 21.14
C ILE A 375 9.19 -6.19 22.40
N PRO A 376 8.93 -5.62 23.60
CA PRO A 376 8.83 -6.41 24.82
C PRO A 376 7.78 -7.53 24.70
N GLY A 377 8.19 -8.75 25.06
CA GLY A 377 7.30 -9.92 25.13
C GLY A 377 6.95 -10.59 23.81
N VAL A 378 7.40 -10.08 22.65
CA VAL A 378 7.18 -10.71 21.36
C VAL A 378 8.44 -10.76 20.51
N THR A 379 8.54 -11.75 19.66
CA THR A 379 9.62 -11.87 18.69
C THR A 379 9.40 -10.92 17.51
N VAL A 380 10.50 -10.40 16.97
CA VAL A 380 10.49 -9.55 15.77
C VAL A 380 11.38 -10.17 14.71
N ALA A 381 10.89 -10.27 13.49
CA ALA A 381 11.69 -10.53 12.29
C ALA A 381 11.72 -9.25 11.44
N GLY A 382 12.90 -8.75 11.08
CA GLY A 382 12.99 -7.49 10.38
C GLY A 382 14.37 -7.12 9.88
N LYS A 383 14.41 -6.04 9.11
CA LYS A 383 15.62 -5.54 8.44
C LYS A 383 15.63 -4.02 8.42
N THR A 384 16.80 -3.43 8.63
CA THR A 384 17.07 -2.01 8.37
C THR A 384 17.41 -1.78 6.91
N GLY A 385 17.04 -0.60 6.40
CA GLY A 385 17.50 -0.04 5.14
C GLY A 385 18.01 1.37 5.34
N THR A 386 19.11 1.70 4.71
CA THR A 386 19.63 3.06 4.59
C THR A 386 19.98 3.26 3.13
N ALA A 387 19.44 4.29 2.52
CA ALA A 387 19.70 4.63 1.13
C ALA A 387 19.91 6.13 0.99
N ASP A 388 20.82 6.53 0.13
CA ASP A 388 21.03 7.92 -0.25
C ASP A 388 19.82 8.46 -1.01
N ILE A 389 19.55 9.76 -0.85
CA ILE A 389 18.47 10.45 -1.57
C ILE A 389 19.11 11.28 -2.68
N TYR A 390 18.75 10.97 -3.94
CA TYR A 390 19.18 11.76 -5.09
C TYR A 390 18.48 13.12 -5.11
N SER A 391 19.25 14.18 -5.35
CA SER A 391 18.75 15.53 -5.59
C SER A 391 18.75 15.84 -7.09
N PRO A 392 17.58 15.90 -7.74
CA PRO A 392 17.52 16.30 -9.16
C PRO A 392 18.05 17.71 -9.40
N GLU A 393 17.91 18.60 -8.42
CA GLU A 393 18.38 20.00 -8.52
C GLU A 393 19.91 20.10 -8.53
N GLN A 394 20.57 19.25 -7.75
CA GLN A 394 22.03 19.21 -7.64
C GLN A 394 22.67 18.21 -8.60
N GLY A 395 21.89 17.30 -9.19
CA GLY A 395 22.38 16.23 -10.07
C GLY A 395 23.25 15.19 -9.36
N THR A 396 23.12 15.06 -8.04
CA THR A 396 23.99 14.20 -7.20
C THR A 396 23.23 13.67 -5.99
N TYR A 397 23.89 12.86 -5.17
CA TYR A 397 23.47 12.41 -3.85
C TYR A 397 24.15 13.28 -2.80
N PRO A 398 23.46 14.26 -2.19
CA PRO A 398 24.06 15.13 -1.17
C PRO A 398 24.39 14.36 0.11
N ASP A 399 25.53 14.65 0.72
CA ASP A 399 25.89 14.08 2.00
C ASP A 399 24.87 14.38 3.09
N GLY A 400 24.53 13.37 3.88
CA GLY A 400 23.54 13.51 4.96
C GLY A 400 22.08 13.34 4.52
N TRP A 401 21.80 13.22 3.22
CA TRP A 401 20.46 12.97 2.73
C TRP A 401 20.17 11.48 2.62
N TYR A 402 19.55 10.93 3.64
CA TYR A 402 19.22 9.50 3.70
C TYR A 402 17.74 9.23 3.89
N SER A 403 17.27 8.13 3.28
CA SER A 403 16.04 7.45 3.66
C SER A 403 16.39 6.34 4.64
N LEU A 404 15.86 6.42 5.86
CA LEU A 404 16.08 5.44 6.92
C LEU A 404 14.84 4.61 7.10
N THR A 405 14.94 3.30 6.86
CA THR A 405 13.80 2.39 6.85
C THR A 405 14.02 1.24 7.86
N PHE A 406 12.95 0.82 8.51
CA PHE A 406 12.86 -0.50 9.12
C PHE A 406 11.59 -1.19 8.61
N ALA A 407 11.75 -2.39 8.04
CA ALA A 407 10.67 -3.26 7.61
C ALA A 407 10.69 -4.54 8.46
N GLY A 408 9.58 -4.88 9.08
CA GLY A 408 9.52 -6.04 9.96
C GLY A 408 8.12 -6.57 10.19
N MET A 409 8.06 -7.69 10.88
CA MET A 409 6.83 -8.41 11.24
C MET A 409 6.92 -8.97 12.66
N PHE A 410 5.77 -9.08 13.29
CA PHE A 410 5.67 -9.63 14.64
C PHE A 410 4.28 -10.24 14.93
N PRO A 411 4.19 -11.26 15.86
CA PRO A 411 5.28 -12.10 16.35
C PRO A 411 6.00 -12.81 15.19
N ALA A 412 7.31 -13.10 15.29
CA ALA A 412 8.06 -13.67 14.18
C ALA A 412 7.65 -15.11 13.84
N GLU A 413 7.17 -15.88 14.79
CA GLU A 413 6.73 -17.28 14.62
C GLU A 413 5.41 -17.36 13.84
N GLU A 414 4.42 -16.57 14.27
CA GLU A 414 3.09 -16.46 13.67
C GLU A 414 2.76 -14.98 13.44
N PRO A 415 3.27 -14.38 12.36
CA PRO A 415 3.12 -12.95 12.15
C PRO A 415 1.65 -12.55 11.99
N ARG A 416 1.27 -11.51 12.73
CA ARG A 416 -0.05 -10.87 12.65
C ARG A 416 0.02 -9.52 11.97
N VAL A 417 1.15 -8.83 12.11
CA VAL A 417 1.39 -7.51 11.55
C VAL A 417 2.68 -7.49 10.76
N VAL A 418 2.64 -6.86 9.61
CA VAL A 418 3.82 -6.32 8.92
C VAL A 418 3.79 -4.82 9.08
N MET A 419 4.92 -4.23 9.47
CA MET A 419 5.05 -2.78 9.61
C MET A 419 6.31 -2.28 8.92
N VAL A 420 6.16 -1.21 8.15
CA VAL A 420 7.26 -0.45 7.54
C VAL A 420 7.23 0.96 8.10
N VAL A 421 8.36 1.40 8.62
CA VAL A 421 8.59 2.79 9.04
C VAL A 421 9.70 3.38 8.19
N MET A 422 9.55 4.64 7.79
CA MET A 422 10.51 5.34 6.94
C MET A 422 10.59 6.80 7.38
N LEU A 423 11.82 7.32 7.53
CA LEU A 423 12.10 8.73 7.77
C LEU A 423 13.12 9.22 6.75
N GLN A 424 13.01 10.47 6.35
CA GLN A 424 13.91 11.07 5.37
C GLN A 424 14.64 12.29 5.92
N LYS A 425 15.91 12.41 5.51
CA LYS A 425 16.83 13.50 5.83
C LYS A 425 16.91 13.83 7.32
N PRO A 426 17.12 12.85 8.21
CA PRO A 426 17.34 13.14 9.62
C PRO A 426 18.69 13.85 9.80
N THR A 427 18.76 14.78 10.77
CA THR A 427 19.96 15.56 11.06
C THR A 427 20.75 15.04 12.27
N GLU A 428 20.08 14.33 13.19
CA GLU A 428 20.71 13.85 14.44
C GLU A 428 21.47 12.54 14.27
N SER A 429 20.98 11.65 13.38
CA SER A 429 21.62 10.36 13.08
C SER A 429 21.24 9.87 11.70
N THR A 430 22.21 9.36 10.96
CA THR A 430 22.03 8.75 9.63
C THR A 430 21.90 7.22 9.70
N SER A 431 21.69 6.64 10.90
CA SER A 431 21.58 5.19 11.10
C SER A 431 20.14 4.75 11.34
N SER A 432 19.64 3.88 10.47
CA SER A 432 18.32 3.27 10.64
C SER A 432 18.18 2.49 11.95
N THR A 433 19.28 1.99 12.51
CA THR A 433 19.32 1.28 13.81
C THR A 433 18.96 2.21 14.97
N TYR A 434 19.31 3.50 14.87
CA TYR A 434 19.07 4.48 15.93
C TYR A 434 17.85 5.36 15.68
N VAL A 435 17.31 5.38 14.45
CA VAL A 435 16.17 6.22 14.08
C VAL A 435 14.94 5.38 13.77
N ALA A 436 14.98 4.54 12.73
CA ALA A 436 13.81 3.78 12.28
C ALA A 436 13.48 2.59 13.20
N ALA A 437 14.49 1.87 13.71
CA ALA A 437 14.26 0.70 14.56
C ALA A 437 13.60 1.06 15.92
N PRO A 438 13.98 2.15 16.64
CA PRO A 438 13.27 2.59 17.83
C PRO A 438 11.82 3.01 17.55
N LEU A 439 11.55 3.69 16.42
CA LEU A 439 10.19 4.03 16.02
C LEU A 439 9.33 2.77 15.82
N PHE A 440 9.86 1.77 15.08
CA PHE A 440 9.19 0.49 14.91
C PHE A 440 8.85 -0.16 16.26
N ARG A 441 9.80 -0.19 17.20
CA ARG A 441 9.59 -0.72 18.55
C ARG A 441 8.49 0.02 19.30
N ALA A 442 8.53 1.36 19.30
CA ALA A 442 7.58 2.19 20.03
C ALA A 442 6.14 1.91 19.58
N ILE A 443 5.92 1.93 18.26
CA ILE A 443 4.61 1.62 17.67
C ILE A 443 4.23 0.16 17.93
N GLY A 444 5.13 -0.78 17.70
CA GLY A 444 4.87 -2.21 17.91
C GLY A 444 4.50 -2.54 19.35
N SER A 445 5.07 -1.84 20.34
CA SER A 445 4.68 -1.99 21.74
C SER A 445 3.24 -1.58 22.01
N GLU A 446 2.76 -0.51 21.34
CA GLU A 446 1.36 -0.09 21.44
C GLU A 446 0.41 -1.07 20.73
N VAL A 447 0.82 -1.63 19.58
CA VAL A 447 0.04 -2.68 18.89
C VAL A 447 -0.14 -3.91 19.77
N VAL A 448 0.95 -4.37 20.39
CA VAL A 448 0.93 -5.54 21.31
C VAL A 448 0.03 -5.27 22.52
N ALA A 449 0.11 -4.08 23.09
CA ALA A 449 -0.74 -3.68 24.21
C ALA A 449 -2.23 -3.60 23.80
N HIS A 450 -2.53 -3.00 22.66
CA HIS A 450 -3.90 -2.86 22.14
C HIS A 450 -4.56 -4.22 21.85
N TRP A 451 -3.82 -5.15 21.27
CA TRP A 451 -4.35 -6.47 20.91
C TRP A 451 -4.31 -7.48 22.07
N GLY A 452 -3.80 -7.09 23.24
CA GLY A 452 -3.72 -7.98 24.40
C GLY A 452 -2.87 -9.21 24.13
N VAL A 453 -1.83 -9.10 23.29
CA VAL A 453 -0.90 -10.21 23.04
C VAL A 453 -0.15 -10.48 24.33
N ALA A 454 -0.41 -11.65 24.93
CA ALA A 454 0.27 -12.03 26.17
C ALA A 454 1.78 -12.15 25.90
N PRO A 455 2.63 -11.44 26.68
CA PRO A 455 4.07 -11.55 26.52
C PRO A 455 4.54 -12.94 26.88
N GLU A 456 5.50 -13.49 26.14
CA GLU A 456 6.17 -14.74 26.47
C GLU A 456 6.98 -14.56 27.77
N PRO A 457 6.70 -15.27 28.88
CA PRO A 457 7.30 -15.00 30.17
C PRO A 457 8.84 -15.09 30.18
N GLU A 458 9.41 -16.00 29.40
CA GLU A 458 10.87 -16.21 29.31
C GLU A 458 11.59 -15.03 28.67
N ARG A 459 10.88 -14.21 27.88
CA ARG A 459 11.44 -13.05 27.17
C ARG A 459 11.36 -11.76 27.97
N LEU A 460 10.50 -11.70 28.99
CA LEU A 460 10.47 -10.58 29.94
C LEU A 460 11.63 -10.65 30.94
N ALA A 461 12.10 -11.85 31.28
CA ALA A 461 13.17 -12.06 32.27
C ALA A 461 14.54 -11.49 31.81
N GLY A 462 14.78 -11.31 30.51
CA GLY A 462 16.01 -10.73 29.98
C GLY A 462 15.94 -9.23 29.66
N TRP A 463 14.82 -8.57 29.97
CA TRP A 463 14.62 -7.17 29.67
C TRP A 463 15.17 -6.28 30.79
N PRO A 464 16.08 -5.31 30.52
CA PRO A 464 16.46 -4.34 31.54
C PRO A 464 15.22 -3.55 31.95
N ALA A 465 14.98 -3.46 33.27
CA ALA A 465 13.94 -2.58 33.81
C ALA A 465 14.11 -1.18 33.21
N ALA A 466 12.99 -0.57 32.80
CA ALA A 466 13.02 0.82 32.33
C ALA A 466 13.73 1.67 33.38
N ALA A 467 14.78 2.36 32.97
CA ALA A 467 15.41 3.33 33.85
C ALA A 467 14.36 4.40 34.23
N PRO A 468 14.35 4.84 35.52
CA PRO A 468 13.37 5.78 36.02
C PRO A 468 13.39 7.13 35.33
#